data_8be5d5548f86fe82341086ad18f471d2
#
_entry.id   8be5d5548f86fe82341086ad18f471d2
#
_cell.length_a   1.000
_cell.length_b   1.000
_cell.length_c   1.000
_cell.angle_alpha   90.00
_cell.angle_beta   90.00
_cell.angle_gamma   90.00
#
_symmetry.space_group_name_H-M   'P 1'
#
loop_
_entity.id
_entity.type
_entity.pdbx_description
1 polymer ?
#
loop_
_entity_poly.entity_id
_entity_poly.type
_entity_poly.pdbx_seq_one_letter_code
_entity_poly.pdbx_strand_id
1 'polypeptide(L)'
;MHKSEQALQQYKNDLIELSNVTYGILNVDTWENLLADIIVSKLDDFDSDEGDGEEMKQSISVLLKTLIDDYEKTVEKKNSGGLFASVKNSLYASAFDGIREDIPALTDKVMAFLDVKNNKEGIKQYIIVLLKKYTSGTFERTDYSKVNTIVENYEGENSDATVTILHQKLANENNANQIYKVLLLISFLGFIIAFFFSKHITKADYLLGILFSFLLLFLGISLPMIEIDARISEMSFSILEEAISFKNQVLFYKSKSIYEVVTLMMAQKTISLIVVGSLIFLFSVLFPITKLISSILYIINKKLKENKMIQFFIFKTGKWSMADVFVIAIMMTFIGFEGIVNDQLSQLKTISESVDILTTNNSSVLFGFYAFTAFVILSIAISHRIHKERS
;
A
#
# COMPACT_ATOMS: atom_id res chain seq x y z
N MET A 1 5.00 18.98 10.20
CA MET A 1 5.63 17.80 9.58
C MET A 1 5.08 16.46 10.10
N HIS A 2 5.21 16.11 11.41
CA HIS A 2 4.70 14.81 11.91
C HIS A 2 3.19 14.60 11.65
N LYS A 3 2.34 15.59 11.97
CA LYS A 3 0.89 15.54 11.71
C LYS A 3 0.59 15.44 10.21
N SER A 4 1.33 16.16 9.37
CA SER A 4 1.18 16.14 7.92
C SER A 4 1.55 14.77 7.33
N GLU A 5 2.63 14.12 7.82
CA GLU A 5 3.01 12.78 7.41
C GLU A 5 1.98 11.71 7.85
N GLN A 6 1.42 11.84 9.05
CA GLN A 6 0.32 10.96 9.50
C GLN A 6 -0.93 11.13 8.64
N ALA A 7 -1.30 12.37 8.30
CA ALA A 7 -2.41 12.65 7.40
C ALA A 7 -2.18 12.05 6.00
N LEU A 8 -0.97 12.20 5.45
CA LEU A 8 -0.59 11.57 4.18
C LEU A 8 -0.76 10.05 4.20
N GLN A 9 -0.29 9.38 5.26
CA GLN A 9 -0.45 7.94 5.40
C GLN A 9 -1.91 7.53 5.52
N GLN A 10 -2.71 8.30 6.27
CA GLN A 10 -4.15 8.05 6.38
C GLN A 10 -4.83 8.19 5.02
N TYR A 11 -4.61 9.31 4.30
CA TYR A 11 -5.21 9.52 2.98
C TYR A 11 -4.81 8.45 1.97
N LYS A 12 -3.55 7.98 2.01
CA LYS A 12 -3.11 6.86 1.16
C LYS A 12 -3.83 5.56 1.50
N ASN A 13 -3.94 5.21 2.79
CA ASN A 13 -4.64 4.01 3.22
C ASN A 13 -6.11 4.05 2.83
N ASP A 14 -6.78 5.18 3.07
CA ASP A 14 -8.21 5.36 2.74
C ASP A 14 -8.44 5.29 1.22
N LEU A 15 -7.55 5.88 0.42
CA LEU A 15 -7.60 5.79 -1.04
C LEU A 15 -7.41 4.35 -1.53
N ILE A 16 -6.47 3.61 -0.94
CA ILE A 16 -6.22 2.21 -1.30
C ILE A 16 -7.41 1.33 -0.94
N GLU A 17 -7.96 1.48 0.28
CA GLU A 17 -9.13 0.72 0.72
C GLU A 17 -10.33 0.99 -0.20
N LEU A 18 -10.62 2.27 -0.47
CA LEU A 18 -11.71 2.67 -1.34
C LEU A 18 -11.53 2.14 -2.77
N SER A 19 -10.32 2.26 -3.33
CA SER A 19 -10.03 1.80 -4.69
C SER A 19 -10.09 0.27 -4.81
N ASN A 20 -9.51 -0.46 -3.86
CA ASN A 20 -9.50 -1.93 -3.89
C ASN A 20 -10.89 -2.52 -3.67
N VAL A 21 -11.71 -1.93 -2.79
CA VAL A 21 -13.05 -2.42 -2.52
C VAL A 21 -14.00 -2.04 -3.64
N THR A 22 -13.93 -0.82 -4.17
CA THR A 22 -14.88 -0.34 -5.18
C THR A 22 -14.56 -0.84 -6.59
N TYR A 23 -13.26 -0.83 -6.99
CA TYR A 23 -12.80 -1.13 -8.36
C TYR A 23 -11.90 -2.34 -8.43
N GLY A 24 -11.78 -3.09 -7.34
CA GLY A 24 -10.86 -4.22 -7.24
C GLY A 24 -11.31 -5.41 -8.07
N ILE A 25 -10.34 -6.13 -8.62
CA ILE A 25 -10.56 -7.38 -9.35
C ILE A 25 -11.26 -8.46 -8.51
N LEU A 26 -11.21 -8.35 -7.18
CA LEU A 26 -11.89 -9.29 -6.28
C LEU A 26 -13.32 -8.86 -5.95
N ASN A 27 -13.76 -7.71 -6.43
CA ASN A 27 -15.12 -7.22 -6.20
C ASN A 27 -16.09 -7.90 -7.17
N VAL A 28 -16.99 -8.71 -6.63
CA VAL A 28 -18.00 -9.45 -7.39
C VAL A 28 -18.96 -8.51 -8.10
N ASP A 29 -19.38 -7.41 -7.46
CA ASP A 29 -20.30 -6.43 -8.04
C ASP A 29 -19.67 -5.75 -9.28
N THR A 30 -18.34 -5.52 -9.28
CA THR A 30 -17.60 -5.00 -10.45
C THR A 30 -17.67 -5.98 -11.63
N TRP A 31 -17.47 -7.27 -11.36
CA TRP A 31 -17.58 -8.30 -12.40
C TRP A 31 -19.00 -8.43 -12.95
N GLU A 32 -20.02 -8.45 -12.07
CA GLU A 32 -21.42 -8.51 -12.48
C GLU A 32 -21.78 -7.36 -13.43
N ASN A 33 -21.32 -6.13 -13.14
CA ASN A 33 -21.56 -4.98 -14.00
C ASN A 33 -20.80 -5.06 -15.33
N LEU A 34 -19.50 -5.43 -15.31
CA LEU A 34 -18.70 -5.56 -16.52
C LEU A 34 -19.25 -6.64 -17.45
N LEU A 35 -19.62 -7.79 -16.90
CA LEU A 35 -20.23 -8.86 -17.69
C LEU A 35 -21.57 -8.45 -18.29
N ALA A 36 -22.40 -7.75 -17.53
CA ALA A 36 -23.67 -7.23 -18.02
C ALA A 36 -23.46 -6.21 -19.15
N ASP A 37 -22.46 -5.32 -19.04
CA ASP A 37 -22.13 -4.35 -20.09
C ASP A 37 -21.65 -5.04 -21.38
N ILE A 38 -20.79 -6.07 -21.27
CA ILE A 38 -20.33 -6.85 -22.43
C ILE A 38 -21.51 -7.55 -23.13
N ILE A 39 -22.40 -8.17 -22.35
CA ILE A 39 -23.56 -8.84 -22.92
C ILE A 39 -24.45 -7.83 -23.66
N VAL A 40 -24.72 -6.67 -23.03
CA VAL A 40 -25.53 -5.62 -23.66
C VAL A 40 -24.86 -5.07 -24.91
N SER A 41 -23.55 -4.85 -24.92
CA SER A 41 -22.79 -4.39 -26.08
C SER A 41 -22.89 -5.40 -27.24
N LYS A 42 -22.71 -6.68 -26.95
CA LYS A 42 -22.83 -7.73 -27.97
C LYS A 42 -24.25 -7.92 -28.48
N LEU A 43 -25.25 -7.69 -27.67
CA LEU A 43 -26.66 -7.70 -28.13
C LEU A 43 -26.96 -6.54 -29.07
N ASP A 44 -26.30 -5.38 -28.90
CA ASP A 44 -26.44 -4.26 -29.85
C ASP A 44 -25.90 -4.57 -31.25
N ASP A 45 -24.86 -5.38 -31.35
CA ASP A 45 -24.29 -5.81 -32.60
C ASP A 45 -25.27 -6.70 -33.40
N PHE A 46 -26.24 -7.33 -32.70
CA PHE A 46 -27.28 -8.17 -33.33
C PHE A 46 -28.55 -7.38 -33.74
N ASP A 47 -28.72 -6.12 -33.28
CA ASP A 47 -29.92 -5.29 -33.59
C ASP A 47 -29.88 -4.67 -35.01
N SER A 48 -28.88 -4.97 -35.83
CA SER A 48 -28.78 -4.49 -37.20
C SER A 48 -29.41 -5.50 -38.19
N ASP A 49 -30.65 -5.22 -38.54
CA ASP A 49 -31.35 -5.63 -39.77
C ASP A 49 -31.37 -7.11 -40.19
N GLU A 50 -32.60 -7.69 -40.25
CA GLU A 50 -32.99 -8.84 -41.07
C GLU A 50 -32.61 -10.26 -40.60
N GLY A 51 -32.62 -10.57 -39.30
CA GLY A 51 -32.56 -11.95 -38.81
C GLY A 51 -33.92 -12.54 -38.44
N ASP A 52 -34.23 -13.77 -38.83
CA ASP A 52 -35.38 -14.53 -38.33
C ASP A 52 -35.23 -14.67 -36.81
N GLY A 53 -36.29 -14.39 -36.03
CA GLY A 53 -36.22 -14.38 -34.54
C GLY A 53 -35.65 -15.66 -33.92
N GLU A 54 -35.71 -16.79 -34.59
CA GLU A 54 -35.09 -18.06 -34.18
C GLU A 54 -33.57 -18.04 -34.35
N GLU A 55 -33.04 -17.44 -35.42
CA GLU A 55 -31.58 -17.29 -35.60
C GLU A 55 -30.98 -16.36 -34.54
N MET A 56 -31.66 -15.25 -34.22
CA MET A 56 -31.28 -14.32 -33.15
C MET A 56 -31.29 -15.03 -31.81
N LYS A 57 -32.31 -15.79 -31.50
CA LYS A 57 -32.44 -16.56 -30.26
C LYS A 57 -31.29 -17.57 -30.11
N GLN A 58 -30.94 -18.28 -31.19
CA GLN A 58 -29.85 -19.23 -31.21
C GLN A 58 -28.50 -18.51 -31.02
N SER A 59 -28.28 -17.38 -31.66
CA SER A 59 -27.06 -16.56 -31.53
C SER A 59 -26.87 -16.03 -30.11
N ILE A 60 -27.92 -15.52 -29.48
CA ILE A 60 -27.90 -15.07 -28.07
C ILE A 60 -27.59 -16.25 -27.12
N SER A 61 -28.19 -17.41 -27.34
CA SER A 61 -27.93 -18.61 -26.55
C SER A 61 -26.48 -19.06 -26.66
N VAL A 62 -25.90 -19.06 -27.86
CA VAL A 62 -24.48 -19.38 -28.09
C VAL A 62 -23.57 -18.33 -27.45
N LEU A 63 -23.89 -17.05 -27.59
CA LEU A 63 -23.14 -15.95 -26.95
C LEU A 63 -23.07 -16.13 -25.44
N LEU A 64 -24.21 -16.32 -24.78
CA LEU A 64 -24.30 -16.51 -23.32
C LEU A 64 -23.51 -17.74 -22.87
N LYS A 65 -23.59 -18.86 -23.65
CA LYS A 65 -22.83 -20.08 -23.34
C LYS A 65 -21.33 -19.85 -23.46
N THR A 66 -20.88 -19.21 -24.53
CA THR A 66 -19.46 -18.91 -24.76
C THR A 66 -18.89 -18.00 -23.65
N LEU A 67 -19.67 -17.01 -23.22
CA LEU A 67 -19.30 -16.10 -22.16
C LEU A 67 -19.10 -16.83 -20.83
N ILE A 68 -20.01 -17.76 -20.49
CA ILE A 68 -19.92 -18.56 -19.27
C ILE A 68 -18.70 -19.48 -19.33
N ASP A 69 -18.47 -20.14 -20.48
CA ASP A 69 -17.35 -21.04 -20.69
C ASP A 69 -15.98 -20.31 -20.63
N ASP A 70 -15.88 -19.10 -21.16
CA ASP A 70 -14.66 -18.30 -21.12
C ASP A 70 -14.40 -17.75 -19.73
N TYR A 71 -15.44 -17.35 -19.01
CA TYR A 71 -15.31 -16.92 -17.63
C TYR A 71 -14.90 -18.07 -16.71
N GLU A 72 -15.51 -19.26 -16.87
CA GLU A 72 -15.12 -20.45 -16.10
C GLU A 72 -13.66 -20.82 -16.33
N LYS A 73 -13.18 -20.84 -17.58
CA LYS A 73 -11.77 -21.10 -17.91
C LYS A 73 -10.84 -20.09 -17.25
N THR A 74 -11.25 -18.82 -17.17
CA THR A 74 -10.47 -17.77 -16.52
C THR A 74 -10.38 -17.98 -15.01
N VAL A 75 -11.49 -18.39 -14.39
CA VAL A 75 -11.56 -18.69 -12.94
C VAL A 75 -10.77 -19.95 -12.59
N GLU A 76 -10.87 -21.01 -13.41
CA GLU A 76 -10.12 -22.25 -13.21
C GLU A 76 -8.61 -22.05 -13.31
N LYS A 77 -8.14 -21.31 -14.31
CA LYS A 77 -6.73 -20.97 -14.46
C LYS A 77 -6.19 -20.21 -13.23
N LYS A 78 -6.98 -19.30 -12.69
CA LYS A 78 -6.61 -18.50 -11.51
C LYS A 78 -6.51 -19.34 -10.22
N ASN A 79 -7.26 -20.43 -10.13
CA ASN A 79 -7.33 -21.27 -8.94
C ASN A 79 -6.42 -22.51 -8.99
N SER A 80 -5.61 -22.70 -10.01
CA SER A 80 -4.79 -23.89 -10.22
C SER A 80 -3.60 -24.06 -9.26
N GLY A 81 -3.29 -23.11 -8.38
CA GLY A 81 -2.06 -23.06 -7.59
C GLY A 81 -2.17 -23.11 -6.06
N GLY A 82 -3.29 -23.53 -5.44
CA GLY A 82 -3.45 -23.51 -3.99
C GLY A 82 -3.85 -24.85 -3.38
N LEU A 83 -3.54 -25.04 -2.07
CA LEU A 83 -3.90 -26.23 -1.27
C LEU A 83 -5.41 -26.59 -1.28
N PHE A 84 -6.28 -25.65 -1.67
CA PHE A 84 -7.73 -25.80 -1.78
C PHE A 84 -8.25 -25.62 -3.22
N ALA A 85 -7.38 -25.67 -4.22
CA ALA A 85 -7.73 -25.44 -5.61
C ALA A 85 -8.84 -26.38 -6.09
N SER A 86 -8.76 -27.67 -5.77
CA SER A 86 -9.75 -28.69 -6.18
C SER A 86 -11.14 -28.45 -5.58
N VAL A 87 -11.21 -28.01 -4.32
CA VAL A 87 -12.49 -27.71 -3.65
C VAL A 87 -13.12 -26.44 -4.20
N LYS A 88 -12.30 -25.40 -4.43
CA LYS A 88 -12.77 -24.16 -5.04
C LYS A 88 -13.26 -24.39 -6.47
N ASN A 89 -12.50 -25.10 -7.27
CA ASN A 89 -12.88 -25.38 -8.66
C ASN A 89 -14.19 -26.19 -8.74
N SER A 90 -14.41 -27.13 -7.84
CA SER A 90 -15.68 -27.91 -7.75
C SER A 90 -16.89 -27.02 -7.39
N LEU A 91 -16.70 -26.05 -6.45
CA LEU A 91 -17.76 -25.09 -6.11
C LEU A 91 -18.08 -24.15 -7.25
N TYR A 92 -17.06 -23.65 -7.96
CA TYR A 92 -17.24 -22.79 -9.12
C TYR A 92 -17.91 -23.53 -10.28
N ALA A 93 -17.49 -24.76 -10.59
CA ALA A 93 -18.11 -25.58 -11.61
C ALA A 93 -19.62 -25.76 -11.39
N SER A 94 -20.02 -26.07 -10.14
CA SER A 94 -21.44 -26.20 -9.79
C SER A 94 -22.25 -24.90 -9.99
N ALA A 95 -21.63 -23.73 -9.73
CA ALA A 95 -22.29 -22.44 -10.00
C ALA A 95 -22.47 -22.19 -11.51
N PHE A 96 -21.44 -22.49 -12.30
CA PHE A 96 -21.50 -22.34 -13.76
C PHE A 96 -22.49 -23.31 -14.41
N ASP A 97 -22.58 -24.53 -13.94
CA ASP A 97 -23.57 -25.49 -14.40
C ASP A 97 -25.01 -24.97 -14.16
N GLY A 98 -25.26 -24.39 -12.99
CA GLY A 98 -26.56 -23.77 -12.70
C GLY A 98 -26.89 -22.61 -13.65
N ILE A 99 -25.91 -21.79 -14.01
CA ILE A 99 -26.12 -20.69 -14.98
C ILE A 99 -26.40 -21.28 -16.39
N ARG A 100 -25.68 -22.34 -16.79
CA ARG A 100 -25.92 -23.03 -18.09
C ARG A 100 -27.33 -23.58 -18.21
N GLU A 101 -27.89 -24.14 -17.14
CA GLU A 101 -29.26 -24.63 -17.12
C GLU A 101 -30.30 -23.53 -17.35
N ASP A 102 -30.01 -22.30 -16.91
CA ASP A 102 -30.93 -21.17 -17.05
C ASP A 102 -30.72 -20.37 -18.37
N ILE A 103 -29.74 -20.73 -19.23
CA ILE A 103 -29.51 -20.04 -20.53
C ILE A 103 -30.78 -19.95 -21.40
N PRO A 104 -31.60 -21.02 -21.55
CA PRO A 104 -32.81 -20.91 -22.38
C PRO A 104 -33.81 -19.88 -21.84
N ALA A 105 -34.04 -19.85 -20.51
CA ALA A 105 -34.94 -18.91 -19.88
C ALA A 105 -34.39 -17.47 -19.95
N LEU A 106 -33.05 -17.30 -19.87
CA LEU A 106 -32.37 -16.03 -20.06
C LEU A 106 -32.52 -15.53 -21.50
N THR A 107 -32.28 -16.41 -22.47
CA THR A 107 -32.44 -16.09 -23.90
C THR A 107 -33.84 -15.61 -24.22
N ASP A 108 -34.89 -16.32 -23.75
CA ASP A 108 -36.28 -15.93 -23.96
C ASP A 108 -36.59 -14.54 -23.35
N LYS A 109 -36.04 -14.23 -22.21
CA LYS A 109 -36.24 -12.91 -21.60
C LYS A 109 -35.47 -11.80 -22.30
N VAL A 110 -34.22 -12.07 -22.72
CA VAL A 110 -33.46 -11.11 -23.53
C VAL A 110 -34.19 -10.79 -24.81
N MET A 111 -34.75 -11.82 -25.51
CA MET A 111 -35.59 -11.62 -26.69
C MET A 111 -36.80 -10.75 -26.39
N ALA A 112 -37.51 -11.01 -25.30
CA ALA A 112 -38.66 -10.20 -24.89
C ALA A 112 -38.30 -8.73 -24.59
N PHE A 113 -37.10 -8.44 -24.12
CA PHE A 113 -36.58 -7.08 -23.89
C PHE A 113 -36.14 -6.40 -25.18
N LEU A 114 -35.59 -7.15 -26.14
CA LEU A 114 -35.20 -6.65 -27.49
C LEU A 114 -36.43 -6.21 -28.32
N ASP A 115 -37.56 -6.89 -28.15
CA ASP A 115 -38.84 -6.52 -28.79
C ASP A 115 -39.36 -5.16 -28.32
N VAL A 116 -38.93 -4.67 -27.14
CA VAL A 116 -39.24 -3.34 -26.60
C VAL A 116 -38.13 -2.39 -27.01
N LYS A 117 -38.26 -1.71 -28.15
CA LYS A 117 -37.29 -0.71 -28.61
C LYS A 117 -36.74 0.19 -27.49
N ASN A 118 -35.42 0.17 -27.32
CA ASN A 118 -34.64 1.02 -26.44
C ASN A 118 -34.62 0.70 -24.91
N ASN A 119 -34.79 -0.56 -24.49
CA ASN A 119 -34.72 -0.90 -23.04
C ASN A 119 -33.38 -1.55 -22.62
N LYS A 120 -32.25 -1.01 -23.10
CA LYS A 120 -30.90 -1.50 -22.78
C LYS A 120 -30.65 -1.55 -21.27
N GLU A 121 -31.06 -0.52 -20.55
CA GLU A 121 -30.91 -0.46 -19.09
C GLU A 121 -31.72 -1.57 -18.39
N GLY A 122 -32.92 -1.86 -18.90
CA GLY A 122 -33.74 -2.97 -18.39
C GLY A 122 -33.09 -4.34 -18.60
N ILE A 123 -32.45 -4.56 -19.75
CA ILE A 123 -31.70 -5.77 -20.05
C ILE A 123 -30.49 -5.88 -19.11
N LYS A 124 -29.72 -4.82 -18.96
CA LYS A 124 -28.58 -4.75 -18.06
C LYS A 124 -28.96 -5.10 -16.62
N GLN A 125 -30.00 -4.46 -16.10
CA GLN A 125 -30.47 -4.70 -14.74
C GLN A 125 -30.95 -6.15 -14.55
N TYR A 126 -31.63 -6.72 -15.55
CA TYR A 126 -32.06 -8.11 -15.49
C TYR A 126 -30.86 -9.07 -15.45
N ILE A 127 -29.85 -8.85 -16.31
CA ILE A 127 -28.62 -9.65 -16.33
C ILE A 127 -27.90 -9.55 -14.97
N ILE A 128 -27.77 -8.36 -14.40
CA ILE A 128 -27.19 -8.15 -13.07
C ILE A 128 -27.96 -8.95 -12.00
N VAL A 129 -29.29 -8.90 -12.00
CA VAL A 129 -30.10 -9.65 -11.04
C VAL A 129 -29.88 -11.17 -11.18
N LEU A 130 -29.75 -11.65 -12.41
CA LEU A 130 -29.49 -13.06 -12.69
C LEU A 130 -28.09 -13.46 -12.23
N LEU A 131 -27.07 -12.69 -12.58
CA LEU A 131 -25.70 -12.92 -12.11
C LEU A 131 -25.65 -12.92 -10.57
N LYS A 132 -26.34 -11.98 -9.92
CA LYS A 132 -26.48 -11.92 -8.46
C LYS A 132 -27.09 -13.18 -7.85
N LYS A 133 -28.08 -13.79 -8.50
CA LYS A 133 -28.69 -15.03 -8.05
C LYS A 133 -27.65 -16.17 -7.93
N TYR A 134 -26.75 -16.28 -8.91
CA TYR A 134 -25.74 -17.34 -8.96
C TYR A 134 -24.48 -17.04 -8.16
N THR A 135 -24.04 -15.78 -8.17
CA THR A 135 -22.85 -15.37 -7.42
C THR A 135 -23.06 -15.35 -5.91
N SER A 136 -24.30 -15.05 -5.43
CA SER A 136 -24.61 -14.95 -3.99
C SER A 136 -24.45 -16.25 -3.20
N GLY A 137 -24.52 -17.40 -3.87
CA GLY A 137 -24.30 -18.71 -3.23
C GLY A 137 -22.84 -19.19 -3.24
N THR A 138 -21.99 -18.56 -4.06
CA THR A 138 -20.64 -19.04 -4.36
C THR A 138 -19.55 -18.06 -3.94
N PHE A 139 -19.84 -16.76 -3.97
CA PHE A 139 -18.89 -15.70 -3.66
C PHE A 139 -19.36 -14.93 -2.41
N GLU A 140 -18.40 -14.60 -1.55
CA GLU A 140 -18.62 -13.70 -0.43
C GLU A 140 -18.84 -12.29 -0.95
N ARG A 141 -19.93 -11.65 -0.53
CA ARG A 141 -20.26 -10.28 -0.94
C ARG A 141 -19.21 -9.30 -0.42
N THR A 142 -18.90 -8.32 -1.23
CA THR A 142 -17.98 -7.25 -0.85
C THR A 142 -18.56 -6.45 0.32
N ASP A 143 -17.78 -6.32 1.39
CA ASP A 143 -18.16 -5.48 2.55
C ASP A 143 -17.81 -4.01 2.28
N TYR A 144 -18.82 -3.20 2.02
CA TYR A 144 -18.69 -1.77 1.78
C TYR A 144 -18.71 -0.91 3.06
N SER A 145 -18.76 -1.51 4.25
CA SER A 145 -18.88 -0.75 5.51
C SER A 145 -17.74 0.26 5.70
N LYS A 146 -16.52 -0.15 5.39
CA LYS A 146 -15.35 0.73 5.45
C LYS A 146 -15.39 1.82 4.37
N VAL A 147 -15.80 1.47 3.15
CA VAL A 147 -15.93 2.43 2.05
C VAL A 147 -16.95 3.50 2.42
N ASN A 148 -18.11 3.11 2.93
CA ASN A 148 -19.14 4.06 3.38
C ASN A 148 -18.62 4.98 4.48
N THR A 149 -17.89 4.44 5.46
CA THR A 149 -17.26 5.25 6.51
C THR A 149 -16.23 6.24 5.94
N ILE A 150 -15.44 5.83 4.94
CA ILE A 150 -14.50 6.73 4.27
C ILE A 150 -15.25 7.83 3.51
N VAL A 151 -16.27 7.47 2.74
CA VAL A 151 -17.09 8.44 1.99
C VAL A 151 -17.72 9.48 2.93
N GLU A 152 -18.30 9.05 4.06
CA GLU A 152 -18.85 9.93 5.09
C GLU A 152 -17.80 10.83 5.72
N ASN A 153 -16.61 10.31 6.07
CA ASN A 153 -15.52 11.07 6.70
C ASN A 153 -14.99 12.19 5.81
N TYR A 154 -15.06 12.03 4.50
CA TYR A 154 -14.62 13.03 3.53
C TYR A 154 -15.76 13.83 2.90
N GLU A 155 -17.00 13.64 3.37
CA GLU A 155 -18.20 14.32 2.86
C GLU A 155 -18.37 14.18 1.34
N GLY A 156 -17.98 13.01 0.81
CA GLY A 156 -18.10 12.73 -0.63
C GLY A 156 -19.53 12.32 -0.98
N GLU A 157 -19.99 12.72 -2.16
CA GLU A 157 -21.30 12.28 -2.67
C GLU A 157 -21.32 10.79 -3.03
N ASN A 158 -20.17 10.27 -3.47
CA ASN A 158 -19.96 8.87 -3.87
C ASN A 158 -18.47 8.51 -3.82
N SER A 159 -18.14 7.27 -4.15
CA SER A 159 -16.76 6.79 -4.15
C SER A 159 -15.85 7.56 -5.12
N ASP A 160 -16.30 7.90 -6.32
CA ASP A 160 -15.52 8.65 -7.32
C ASP A 160 -15.20 10.08 -6.87
N ALA A 161 -16.19 10.77 -6.32
CA ALA A 161 -16.00 12.10 -5.75
C ALA A 161 -15.01 12.04 -4.57
N THR A 162 -15.12 11.04 -3.71
CA THR A 162 -14.22 10.83 -2.57
C THR A 162 -12.79 10.54 -3.02
N VAL A 163 -12.58 9.73 -4.05
CA VAL A 163 -11.26 9.51 -4.68
C VAL A 163 -10.65 10.83 -5.13
N THR A 164 -11.44 11.68 -5.79
CA THR A 164 -10.97 13.00 -6.25
C THR A 164 -10.57 13.91 -5.08
N ILE A 165 -11.38 13.95 -4.03
CA ILE A 165 -11.08 14.71 -2.79
C ILE A 165 -9.80 14.19 -2.14
N LEU A 166 -9.63 12.87 -2.03
CA LEU A 166 -8.44 12.26 -1.45
C LEU A 166 -7.18 12.59 -2.26
N HIS A 167 -7.24 12.54 -3.59
CA HIS A 167 -6.12 12.95 -4.44
C HIS A 167 -5.74 14.42 -4.24
N GLN A 168 -6.70 15.33 -4.12
CA GLN A 168 -6.44 16.74 -3.84
C GLN A 168 -5.81 16.93 -2.46
N LYS A 169 -6.33 16.26 -1.42
CA LYS A 169 -5.77 16.31 -0.06
C LYS A 169 -4.35 15.76 -0.04
N LEU A 170 -4.08 14.63 -0.71
CA LEU A 170 -2.75 14.06 -0.85
C LEU A 170 -1.77 15.02 -1.53
N ALA A 171 -2.18 15.68 -2.63
CA ALA A 171 -1.35 16.65 -3.33
C ALA A 171 -1.01 17.85 -2.45
N ASN A 172 -1.99 18.41 -1.74
CA ASN A 172 -1.80 19.56 -0.86
C ASN A 172 -0.88 19.24 0.32
N GLU A 173 -1.12 18.11 1.02
CA GLU A 173 -0.26 17.69 2.13
C GLU A 173 1.15 17.32 1.69
N ASN A 174 1.28 16.68 0.52
CA ASN A 174 2.59 16.35 -0.03
C ASN A 174 3.40 17.62 -0.35
N ASN A 175 2.78 18.64 -0.96
CA ASN A 175 3.43 19.92 -1.23
C ASN A 175 3.88 20.61 0.07
N ALA A 176 3.01 20.69 1.07
CA ALA A 176 3.35 21.25 2.38
C ALA A 176 4.51 20.48 3.04
N ASN A 177 4.47 19.17 2.98
CA ASN A 177 5.47 18.30 3.57
C ASN A 177 6.84 18.42 2.87
N GLN A 178 6.85 18.57 1.55
CA GLN A 178 8.07 18.82 0.77
C GLN A 178 8.80 20.11 1.22
N ILE A 179 8.06 21.19 1.47
CA ILE A 179 8.63 22.43 1.98
C ILE A 179 9.33 22.21 3.33
N TYR A 180 8.69 21.51 4.26
CA TYR A 180 9.30 21.19 5.55
C TYR A 180 10.53 20.30 5.44
N LYS A 181 10.53 19.31 4.53
CA LYS A 181 11.68 18.44 4.24
C LYS A 181 12.88 19.25 3.73
N VAL A 182 12.64 20.15 2.79
CA VAL A 182 13.68 21.02 2.19
C VAL A 182 14.24 21.97 3.25
N LEU A 183 13.40 22.63 4.05
CA LEU A 183 13.85 23.55 5.12
C LEU A 183 14.69 22.80 6.15
N LEU A 184 14.31 21.59 6.53
CA LEU A 184 15.06 20.79 7.49
C LEU A 184 16.41 20.35 6.89
N LEU A 185 16.46 19.97 5.62
CA LEU A 185 17.69 19.61 4.91
C LEU A 185 18.66 20.80 4.86
N ILE A 186 18.17 21.98 4.47
CA ILE A 186 18.97 23.22 4.42
C ILE A 186 19.51 23.55 5.82
N SER A 187 18.66 23.48 6.85
CA SER A 187 19.03 23.71 8.25
C SER A 187 20.11 22.73 8.72
N PHE A 188 19.96 21.46 8.37
CA PHE A 188 20.93 20.40 8.70
C PHE A 188 22.29 20.64 8.02
N LEU A 189 22.29 20.90 6.73
CA LEU A 189 23.52 21.18 5.97
C LEU A 189 24.20 22.46 6.48
N GLY A 190 23.43 23.52 6.70
CA GLY A 190 23.94 24.78 7.25
C GLY A 190 24.57 24.58 8.63
N PHE A 191 23.92 23.81 9.51
CA PHE A 191 24.44 23.46 10.82
C PHE A 191 25.73 22.64 10.73
N ILE A 192 25.80 21.62 9.89
CA ILE A 192 27.01 20.80 9.70
C ILE A 192 28.15 21.65 9.19
N ILE A 193 27.93 22.47 8.18
CA ILE A 193 28.96 23.36 7.62
C ILE A 193 29.46 24.29 8.73
N ALA A 194 28.58 25.00 9.42
CA ALA A 194 28.97 25.89 10.52
C ALA A 194 29.74 25.15 11.61
N PHE A 195 29.27 23.95 12.01
CA PHE A 195 29.89 23.17 13.06
C PHE A 195 31.28 22.63 12.68
N PHE A 196 31.49 22.19 11.44
CA PHE A 196 32.78 21.64 11.00
C PHE A 196 33.81 22.70 10.65
N PHE A 197 33.40 23.85 10.09
CA PHE A 197 34.30 24.91 9.65
C PHE A 197 34.59 25.96 10.76
N SER A 198 33.84 25.97 11.86
CA SER A 198 34.13 26.86 12.99
C SER A 198 35.45 26.48 13.68
N LYS A 199 36.34 27.47 13.82
CA LYS A 199 37.62 27.31 14.54
C LYS A 199 37.43 27.31 16.05
N HIS A 200 36.43 28.02 16.57
CA HIS A 200 36.10 28.11 17.97
C HIS A 200 34.64 27.70 18.20
N ILE A 201 34.45 26.54 18.81
CA ILE A 201 33.12 26.05 19.17
C ILE A 201 32.84 26.41 20.62
N THR A 202 31.74 27.11 20.82
CA THR A 202 31.29 27.46 22.17
C THR A 202 30.46 26.36 22.80
N LYS A 203 30.24 26.40 24.12
CA LYS A 203 29.32 25.47 24.77
C LYS A 203 27.90 25.57 24.22
N ALA A 204 27.49 26.76 23.77
CA ALA A 204 26.19 26.99 23.17
C ALA A 204 26.05 26.26 21.86
N ASP A 205 27.09 26.21 21.02
CA ASP A 205 27.08 25.50 19.73
C ASP A 205 26.92 23.99 19.92
N TYR A 206 27.59 23.42 20.93
CA TYR A 206 27.40 22.00 21.30
C TYR A 206 25.98 21.72 21.77
N LEU A 207 25.41 22.59 22.64
CA LEU A 207 24.04 22.42 23.13
C LEU A 207 23.03 22.53 21.98
N LEU A 208 23.20 23.47 21.04
CA LEU A 208 22.38 23.60 19.85
C LEU A 208 22.48 22.33 18.99
N GLY A 209 23.68 21.79 18.79
CA GLY A 209 23.89 20.55 18.05
C GLY A 209 23.22 19.35 18.68
N ILE A 210 23.27 19.24 20.01
CA ILE A 210 22.59 18.16 20.74
C ILE A 210 21.07 18.32 20.66
N LEU A 211 20.55 19.55 20.80
CA LEU A 211 19.13 19.83 20.67
C LEU A 211 18.63 19.47 19.27
N PHE A 212 19.39 19.83 18.23
CA PHE A 212 19.10 19.47 16.86
C PHE A 212 19.15 17.95 16.63
N SER A 213 20.12 17.26 17.28
CA SER A 213 20.19 15.79 17.27
C SER A 213 18.95 15.15 17.92
N PHE A 214 18.41 15.73 19.01
CA PHE A 214 17.16 15.27 19.62
C PHE A 214 15.98 15.41 18.66
N LEU A 215 15.88 16.53 17.95
CA LEU A 215 14.83 16.76 16.96
C LEU A 215 14.90 15.74 15.82
N LEU A 216 16.12 15.50 15.28
CA LEU A 216 16.33 14.51 14.23
C LEU A 216 16.01 13.08 14.69
N LEU A 217 16.41 12.72 15.93
CA LEU A 217 16.10 11.42 16.53
C LEU A 217 14.59 11.24 16.68
N PHE A 218 13.90 12.25 17.21
CA PHE A 218 12.44 12.22 17.38
C PHE A 218 11.72 12.03 16.03
N LEU A 219 12.10 12.79 15.00
CA LEU A 219 11.55 12.66 13.66
C LEU A 219 11.87 11.29 13.06
N GLY A 220 13.11 10.82 13.21
CA GLY A 220 13.54 9.53 12.67
C GLY A 220 12.80 8.34 13.28
N ILE A 221 12.46 8.39 14.59
CA ILE A 221 11.72 7.32 15.27
C ILE A 221 10.23 7.37 14.94
N SER A 222 9.67 8.58 14.85
CA SER A 222 8.22 8.78 14.74
C SER A 222 7.69 8.75 13.32
N LEU A 223 8.51 9.12 12.32
CA LEU A 223 8.10 9.14 10.92
C LEU A 223 8.35 7.80 10.24
N PRO A 224 7.54 7.44 9.24
CA PRO A 224 7.76 6.23 8.47
C PRO A 224 9.14 6.22 7.80
N MET A 225 9.80 5.07 7.83
CA MET A 225 11.15 4.88 7.29
C MET A 225 11.16 4.22 5.93
N ILE A 226 10.26 3.26 5.74
CA ILE A 226 10.13 2.47 4.53
C ILE A 226 8.65 2.40 4.17
N GLU A 227 8.37 2.52 2.89
CA GLU A 227 7.07 2.24 2.28
C GLU A 227 7.27 1.13 1.26
N ILE A 228 6.47 0.08 1.37
CA ILE A 228 6.39 -1.00 0.40
C ILE A 228 5.06 -0.86 -0.31
N ASP A 229 5.09 -0.70 -1.62
CA ASP A 229 3.91 -0.45 -2.45
C ASP A 229 4.02 -1.26 -3.74
N ALA A 230 3.43 -2.45 -3.72
CA ALA A 230 3.38 -3.37 -4.83
C ALA A 230 2.00 -3.34 -5.48
N ARG A 231 1.95 -3.04 -6.79
CA ARG A 231 0.70 -2.89 -7.55
C ARG A 231 0.75 -3.64 -8.87
N ILE A 232 -0.42 -4.05 -9.30
CA ILE A 232 -0.69 -4.32 -10.71
C ILE A 232 -1.13 -2.98 -11.32
N SER A 233 -0.31 -2.41 -12.19
CA SER A 233 -0.63 -1.15 -12.86
C SER A 233 -1.80 -1.30 -13.81
N GLU A 234 -1.78 -2.38 -14.57
CA GLU A 234 -2.82 -2.76 -15.49
C GLU A 234 -2.83 -4.28 -15.66
N MET A 235 -4.01 -4.85 -15.62
CA MET A 235 -4.26 -6.23 -15.99
C MET A 235 -5.38 -6.23 -16.99
N SER A 236 -5.11 -6.69 -18.21
CA SER A 236 -6.06 -6.76 -19.30
C SER A 236 -6.20 -8.19 -19.81
N PHE A 237 -7.41 -8.55 -20.12
CA PHE A 237 -7.78 -9.79 -20.79
C PHE A 237 -9.03 -9.55 -21.63
N SER A 238 -9.28 -10.43 -22.60
CA SER A 238 -10.45 -10.32 -23.45
C SER A 238 -11.49 -11.38 -23.10
N ILE A 239 -12.76 -10.97 -23.05
CA ILE A 239 -13.92 -11.84 -22.98
C ILE A 239 -14.81 -11.50 -24.17
N LEU A 240 -15.12 -12.47 -25.04
CA LEU A 240 -15.89 -12.27 -26.28
C LEU A 240 -15.31 -11.15 -27.15
N GLU A 241 -14.00 -11.09 -27.30
CA GLU A 241 -13.27 -10.04 -28.04
C GLU A 241 -13.35 -8.64 -27.44
N GLU A 242 -14.07 -8.44 -26.33
CA GLU A 242 -14.09 -7.18 -25.57
C GLU A 242 -12.96 -7.16 -24.55
N ALA A 243 -12.17 -6.08 -24.55
CA ALA A 243 -11.05 -5.92 -23.63
C ALA A 243 -11.53 -5.44 -22.27
N ILE A 244 -11.28 -6.23 -21.24
CA ILE A 244 -11.50 -5.85 -19.84
C ILE A 244 -10.16 -5.46 -19.24
N SER A 245 -10.07 -4.28 -18.63
CA SER A 245 -8.85 -3.84 -17.95
C SER A 245 -9.13 -3.40 -16.51
N PHE A 246 -8.35 -3.95 -15.59
CA PHE A 246 -8.27 -3.51 -14.21
C PHE A 246 -6.99 -2.71 -13.99
N LYS A 247 -7.11 -1.49 -13.49
CA LYS A 247 -5.98 -0.56 -13.30
C LYS A 247 -5.69 -0.31 -11.83
N ASN A 248 -4.41 -0.07 -11.51
CA ASN A 248 -3.95 0.35 -10.19
C ASN A 248 -4.38 -0.57 -9.04
N GLN A 249 -4.39 -1.89 -9.26
CA GLN A 249 -4.74 -2.85 -8.22
C GLN A 249 -3.61 -2.97 -7.21
N VAL A 250 -3.85 -2.54 -5.96
CA VAL A 250 -2.85 -2.62 -4.90
C VAL A 250 -2.80 -4.04 -4.34
N LEU A 251 -1.68 -4.73 -4.56
CA LEU A 251 -1.43 -6.07 -4.02
C LEU A 251 -0.97 -6.02 -2.57
N PHE A 252 -0.06 -5.11 -2.29
CA PHE A 252 0.50 -4.95 -0.97
C PHE A 252 0.92 -3.50 -0.75
N TYR A 253 0.43 -2.92 0.35
CA TYR A 253 0.85 -1.60 0.80
C TYR A 253 1.14 -1.62 2.30
N LYS A 254 2.34 -1.20 2.68
CA LYS A 254 2.71 -1.08 4.09
C LYS A 254 3.77 -0.01 4.27
N SER A 255 3.52 0.89 5.20
CA SER A 255 4.47 1.91 5.62
C SER A 255 4.60 1.88 7.14
N LYS A 256 5.83 1.89 7.67
CA LYS A 256 6.09 1.76 9.11
C LYS A 256 7.24 2.63 9.59
N SER A 257 7.04 3.23 10.78
CA SER A 257 8.07 3.90 11.57
C SER A 257 8.71 2.91 12.56
N ILE A 258 9.86 3.29 13.16
CA ILE A 258 10.48 2.48 14.24
C ILE A 258 9.50 2.34 15.40
N TYR A 259 8.85 3.43 15.79
CA TYR A 259 7.89 3.43 16.89
C TYR A 259 6.74 2.44 16.66
N GLU A 260 6.16 2.45 15.46
CA GLU A 260 5.08 1.52 15.11
C GLU A 260 5.55 0.06 15.07
N VAL A 261 6.76 -0.21 14.53
CA VAL A 261 7.32 -1.56 14.50
C VAL A 261 7.53 -2.09 15.92
N VAL A 262 8.14 -1.28 16.80
CA VAL A 262 8.35 -1.64 18.21
C VAL A 262 7.02 -1.92 18.90
N THR A 263 6.04 -1.04 18.75
CA THR A 263 4.72 -1.17 19.38
C THR A 263 4.01 -2.43 18.89
N LEU A 264 4.03 -2.70 17.57
CA LEU A 264 3.45 -3.90 16.98
C LEU A 264 4.11 -5.18 17.51
N MET A 265 5.46 -5.21 17.57
CA MET A 265 6.20 -6.37 18.05
C MET A 265 5.95 -6.63 19.54
N MET A 266 5.89 -5.56 20.35
CA MET A 266 5.61 -5.68 21.78
C MET A 266 4.16 -6.08 22.09
N ALA A 267 3.21 -5.75 21.21
CA ALA A 267 1.80 -6.15 21.32
C ALA A 267 1.54 -7.61 20.93
N GLN A 268 2.50 -8.29 20.29
CA GLN A 268 2.37 -9.71 19.91
C GLN A 268 2.46 -10.62 21.15
N LYS A 269 1.76 -11.76 21.11
CA LYS A 269 1.80 -12.78 22.19
C LYS A 269 3.05 -13.66 22.14
N THR A 270 3.87 -13.55 21.08
CA THR A 270 5.04 -14.39 20.85
C THR A 270 6.27 -13.82 21.54
N ILE A 271 6.88 -14.56 22.46
CA ILE A 271 8.03 -14.11 23.26
C ILE A 271 9.21 -13.63 22.38
N SER A 272 9.50 -14.35 21.29
CA SER A 272 10.59 -13.97 20.36
C SER A 272 10.39 -12.57 19.76
N LEU A 273 9.16 -12.21 19.38
CA LEU A 273 8.85 -10.88 18.83
C LEU A 273 8.93 -9.78 19.90
N ILE A 274 8.48 -10.08 21.12
CA ILE A 274 8.61 -9.15 22.25
C ILE A 274 10.09 -8.86 22.56
N VAL A 275 10.93 -9.90 22.57
CA VAL A 275 12.38 -9.74 22.80
C VAL A 275 13.01 -8.90 21.69
N VAL A 276 12.72 -9.17 20.42
CA VAL A 276 13.24 -8.39 19.29
C VAL A 276 12.75 -6.94 19.34
N GLY A 277 11.45 -6.70 19.59
CA GLY A 277 10.90 -5.36 19.75
C GLY A 277 11.57 -4.58 20.89
N SER A 278 11.81 -5.25 22.02
CA SER A 278 12.51 -4.66 23.18
C SER A 278 13.96 -4.30 22.86
N LEU A 279 14.67 -5.14 22.11
CA LEU A 279 16.04 -4.87 21.65
C LEU A 279 16.08 -3.68 20.69
N ILE A 280 15.15 -3.62 19.72
CA ILE A 280 15.04 -2.48 18.82
C ILE A 280 14.79 -1.20 19.61
N PHE A 281 13.85 -1.20 20.57
CA PHE A 281 13.59 -0.05 21.44
C PHE A 281 14.82 0.37 22.22
N LEU A 282 15.53 -0.58 22.82
CA LEU A 282 16.72 -0.32 23.61
C LEU A 282 17.82 0.35 22.77
N PHE A 283 18.14 -0.21 21.60
CA PHE A 283 19.26 0.28 20.78
C PHE A 283 18.92 1.51 19.94
N SER A 284 17.69 1.61 19.42
CA SER A 284 17.31 2.70 18.53
C SER A 284 16.71 3.92 19.26
N VAL A 285 16.21 3.74 20.47
CA VAL A 285 15.56 4.82 21.24
C VAL A 285 16.30 5.11 22.53
N LEU A 286 16.42 4.14 23.43
CA LEU A 286 16.91 4.37 24.78
C LEU A 286 18.40 4.74 24.80
N PHE A 287 19.26 4.01 24.12
CA PHE A 287 20.70 4.32 24.08
C PHE A 287 21.01 5.66 23.40
N PRO A 288 20.44 6.01 22.24
CA PRO A 288 20.61 7.34 21.67
C PRO A 288 20.17 8.48 22.60
N ILE A 289 19.02 8.35 23.25
CA ILE A 289 18.55 9.37 24.23
C ILE A 289 19.51 9.50 25.41
N THR A 290 19.92 8.38 26.01
CA THR A 290 20.85 8.41 27.15
C THR A 290 22.20 9.00 26.75
N LYS A 291 22.70 8.75 25.54
CA LYS A 291 23.91 9.35 24.99
C LYS A 291 23.78 10.87 24.87
N LEU A 292 22.68 11.37 24.31
CA LEU A 292 22.44 12.81 24.14
C LEU A 292 22.32 13.51 25.50
N ILE A 293 21.58 12.94 26.46
CA ILE A 293 21.47 13.47 27.84
C ILE A 293 22.85 13.51 28.51
N SER A 294 23.61 12.41 28.40
CA SER A 294 24.97 12.36 28.97
C SER A 294 25.89 13.40 28.34
N SER A 295 25.75 13.70 27.06
CA SER A 295 26.52 14.75 26.37
C SER A 295 26.16 16.14 26.89
N ILE A 296 24.89 16.42 27.16
CA ILE A 296 24.43 17.67 27.78
C ILE A 296 25.07 17.83 29.19
N LEU A 297 24.93 16.80 30.04
CA LEU A 297 25.46 16.80 31.38
C LEU A 297 26.98 17.01 31.40
N TYR A 298 27.70 16.40 30.47
CA TYR A 298 29.16 16.55 30.33
C TYR A 298 29.58 17.99 29.99
N ILE A 299 28.80 18.67 29.14
CA ILE A 299 29.11 20.05 28.71
C ILE A 299 28.78 21.07 29.79
N ILE A 300 27.65 20.90 30.48
CA ILE A 300 27.17 21.88 31.48
C ILE A 300 27.94 21.77 32.79
N ASN A 301 28.19 20.56 33.31
CA ASN A 301 28.69 20.36 34.64
C ASN A 301 30.12 19.83 34.65
N LYS A 302 31.09 20.69 35.11
CA LYS A 302 32.50 20.31 35.19
C LYS A 302 32.76 19.11 36.11
N LYS A 303 32.00 18.95 37.23
CA LYS A 303 32.16 17.80 38.15
C LYS A 303 31.73 16.47 37.51
N LEU A 304 30.78 16.50 36.60
CA LEU A 304 30.29 15.31 35.92
C LEU A 304 31.19 14.85 34.77
N LYS A 305 32.16 15.68 34.34
CA LYS A 305 33.16 15.29 33.34
C LYS A 305 34.03 14.12 33.78
N GLU A 306 34.28 13.96 35.11
CA GLU A 306 35.09 12.88 35.66
C GLU A 306 34.29 11.58 35.93
N ASN A 307 32.97 11.66 35.84
CA ASN A 307 32.10 10.50 36.10
C ASN A 307 32.27 9.44 35.02
N LYS A 308 32.75 8.26 35.41
CA LYS A 308 33.00 7.11 34.52
C LYS A 308 31.76 6.67 33.78
N MET A 309 30.57 6.75 34.37
CA MET A 309 29.30 6.39 33.75
C MET A 309 28.98 7.34 32.58
N ILE A 310 29.10 8.64 32.77
CA ILE A 310 28.83 9.65 31.73
C ILE A 310 29.83 9.48 30.59
N GLN A 311 31.11 9.29 30.90
CA GLN A 311 32.15 9.03 29.90
C GLN A 311 31.88 7.72 29.13
N PHE A 312 31.40 6.69 29.81
CA PHE A 312 30.99 5.44 29.16
C PHE A 312 29.88 5.70 28.16
N PHE A 313 28.84 6.41 28.54
CA PHE A 313 27.70 6.71 27.64
C PHE A 313 28.10 7.60 26.43
N ILE A 314 29.04 8.53 26.58
CA ILE A 314 29.45 9.39 25.46
C ILE A 314 30.44 8.70 24.54
N PHE A 315 31.46 8.03 25.08
CA PHE A 315 32.60 7.57 24.29
C PHE A 315 32.58 6.07 23.98
N LYS A 316 31.97 5.24 24.84
CA LYS A 316 31.89 3.79 24.63
C LYS A 316 30.56 3.32 24.10
N THR A 317 29.44 3.92 24.46
CA THR A 317 28.12 3.57 23.92
C THR A 317 27.93 3.96 22.45
N GLY A 318 28.78 4.82 21.89
CA GLY A 318 28.82 5.02 20.44
C GLY A 318 29.01 3.71 19.65
N LYS A 319 29.77 2.76 20.26
CA LYS A 319 29.94 1.39 19.72
C LYS A 319 28.79 0.44 20.09
N TRP A 320 28.02 0.74 21.14
CA TRP A 320 26.95 -0.12 21.65
C TRP A 320 25.56 0.32 21.20
N SER A 321 25.38 1.60 20.84
CA SER A 321 24.09 2.08 20.32
C SER A 321 23.74 1.47 18.97
N MET A 322 24.74 0.92 18.26
CA MET A 322 24.60 0.24 16.95
C MET A 322 23.63 0.96 15.99
N ALA A 323 23.43 2.27 16.19
CA ALA A 323 22.50 3.05 15.39
C ALA A 323 22.94 3.15 13.92
N ASP A 324 24.25 3.16 13.67
CA ASP A 324 24.86 3.06 12.35
C ASP A 324 24.60 1.69 11.71
N VAL A 325 24.74 0.61 12.47
CA VAL A 325 24.42 -0.76 12.02
C VAL A 325 22.93 -0.89 11.72
N PHE A 326 22.08 -0.24 12.54
CA PHE A 326 20.63 -0.25 12.32
C PHE A 326 20.24 0.44 11.01
N VAL A 327 20.88 1.58 10.68
CA VAL A 327 20.70 2.25 9.37
C VAL A 327 21.03 1.30 8.21
N ILE A 328 22.16 0.60 8.32
CA ILE A 328 22.57 -0.38 7.28
C ILE A 328 21.57 -1.55 7.22
N ALA A 329 21.11 -2.05 8.38
CA ALA A 329 20.11 -3.13 8.43
C ALA A 329 18.78 -2.73 7.77
N ILE A 330 18.30 -1.51 7.99
CA ILE A 330 17.11 -0.99 7.32
C ILE A 330 17.31 -0.93 5.80
N MET A 331 18.45 -0.42 5.34
CA MET A 331 18.76 -0.39 3.91
C MET A 331 18.84 -1.78 3.28
N MET A 332 19.49 -2.73 3.96
CA MET A 332 19.56 -4.12 3.50
C MET A 332 18.17 -4.78 3.45
N THR A 333 17.35 -4.50 4.46
CA THR A 333 15.96 -4.98 4.49
C THR A 333 15.14 -4.40 3.34
N PHE A 334 15.29 -3.11 3.06
CA PHE A 334 14.61 -2.46 1.94
C PHE A 334 15.02 -3.07 0.61
N ILE A 335 16.34 -3.23 0.34
CA ILE A 335 16.85 -3.83 -0.89
C ILE A 335 16.37 -5.29 -1.03
N GLY A 336 16.41 -6.06 0.07
CA GLY A 336 15.91 -7.44 0.07
C GLY A 336 14.41 -7.52 -0.24
N PHE A 337 13.60 -6.66 0.36
CA PHE A 337 12.17 -6.60 0.08
C PHE A 337 11.87 -6.16 -1.35
N GLU A 338 12.56 -5.16 -1.86
CA GLU A 338 12.42 -4.70 -3.24
C GLU A 338 12.72 -5.85 -4.23
N GLY A 339 13.78 -6.62 -3.98
CA GLY A 339 14.12 -7.80 -4.77
C GLY A 339 13.05 -8.87 -4.73
N ILE A 340 12.53 -9.22 -3.53
CA ILE A 340 11.47 -10.22 -3.37
C ILE A 340 10.17 -9.77 -4.06
N VAL A 341 9.76 -8.52 -3.87
CA VAL A 341 8.56 -7.97 -4.50
C VAL A 341 8.69 -8.02 -6.02
N ASN A 342 9.82 -7.59 -6.58
CA ASN A 342 10.06 -7.62 -8.01
C ASN A 342 10.03 -9.05 -8.57
N ASP A 343 10.61 -10.02 -7.85
CA ASP A 343 10.57 -11.45 -8.23
C ASP A 343 9.13 -11.98 -8.23
N GLN A 344 8.37 -11.75 -7.17
CA GLN A 344 6.96 -12.16 -7.08
C GLN A 344 6.10 -11.51 -8.17
N LEU A 345 6.30 -10.21 -8.44
CA LEU A 345 5.59 -9.51 -9.51
C LEU A 345 5.98 -10.03 -10.91
N SER A 346 7.23 -10.43 -11.09
CA SER A 346 7.68 -11.02 -12.38
C SER A 346 7.06 -12.40 -12.63
N GLN A 347 6.85 -13.19 -11.57
CA GLN A 347 6.20 -14.49 -11.67
C GLN A 347 4.72 -14.35 -12.08
N LEU A 348 4.02 -13.28 -11.66
CA LEU A 348 2.66 -13.00 -12.11
C LEU A 348 2.57 -12.82 -13.63
N LYS A 349 3.60 -12.22 -14.27
CA LYS A 349 3.65 -12.02 -15.72
C LYS A 349 3.75 -13.34 -16.50
N THR A 350 4.32 -14.38 -15.89
CA THR A 350 4.55 -15.67 -16.55
C THR A 350 3.38 -16.65 -16.42
N ILE A 351 2.40 -16.37 -15.55
CA ILE A 351 1.31 -17.29 -15.22
C ILE A 351 0.26 -17.38 -16.33
N SER A 352 0.18 -16.40 -17.24
CA SER A 352 -0.89 -16.37 -18.24
C SER A 352 -0.41 -15.90 -19.61
N GLU A 353 -0.51 -16.76 -20.62
CA GLU A 353 -0.35 -16.39 -22.04
C GLU A 353 -1.52 -15.55 -22.57
N SER A 354 -2.66 -15.51 -21.85
CA SER A 354 -3.90 -14.84 -22.26
C SER A 354 -4.25 -13.57 -21.45
N VAL A 355 -3.38 -13.16 -20.52
CA VAL A 355 -3.61 -11.98 -19.66
C VAL A 355 -2.36 -11.12 -19.66
N ASP A 356 -2.47 -9.90 -20.15
CA ASP A 356 -1.40 -8.91 -20.05
C ASP A 356 -1.40 -8.29 -18.66
N ILE A 357 -0.32 -8.53 -17.89
CA ILE A 357 -0.15 -7.99 -16.54
C ILE A 357 1.05 -7.06 -16.52
N LEU A 358 0.79 -5.78 -16.32
CA LEU A 358 1.82 -4.78 -16.03
C LEU A 358 1.88 -4.57 -14.52
N THR A 359 3.05 -4.74 -13.94
CA THR A 359 3.26 -4.58 -12.51
C THR A 359 4.21 -3.42 -12.22
N THR A 360 3.97 -2.71 -11.12
CA THR A 360 4.86 -1.68 -10.62
C THR A 360 5.20 -1.91 -9.15
N ASN A 361 6.46 -1.65 -8.83
CA ASN A 361 6.94 -1.58 -7.47
C ASN A 361 7.30 -0.13 -7.17
N ASN A 362 6.46 0.56 -6.39
CA ASN A 362 6.66 1.95 -5.98
C ASN A 362 7.23 2.03 -4.56
N SER A 363 7.85 0.95 -4.08
CA SER A 363 8.47 0.93 -2.75
C SER A 363 9.55 1.98 -2.65
N SER A 364 9.63 2.66 -1.51
CA SER A 364 10.56 3.77 -1.32
C SER A 364 11.05 3.90 0.11
N VAL A 365 12.24 4.46 0.24
CA VAL A 365 12.77 4.90 1.53
C VAL A 365 12.20 6.28 1.84
N LEU A 366 11.58 6.41 3.01
CA LEU A 366 10.87 7.61 3.41
C LEU A 366 11.73 8.52 4.30
N PHE A 367 11.18 9.69 4.60
CA PHE A 367 11.89 10.75 5.31
C PHE A 367 12.38 10.34 6.71
N GLY A 368 11.68 9.46 7.42
CA GLY A 368 12.10 8.94 8.72
C GLY A 368 13.50 8.32 8.70
N PHE A 369 13.81 7.56 7.64
CA PHE A 369 15.13 6.98 7.45
C PHE A 369 16.22 8.05 7.28
N TYR A 370 15.99 9.07 6.46
CA TYR A 370 16.96 10.15 6.25
C TYR A 370 17.17 10.97 7.51
N ALA A 371 16.10 11.25 8.28
CA ALA A 371 16.20 11.96 9.54
C ALA A 371 16.99 11.15 10.59
N PHE A 372 16.75 9.84 10.68
CA PHE A 372 17.50 8.96 11.58
C PHE A 372 18.96 8.85 11.19
N THR A 373 19.26 8.72 9.90
CA THR A 373 20.63 8.69 9.37
C THR A 373 21.37 10.01 9.66
N ALA A 374 20.72 11.14 9.44
CA ALA A 374 21.25 12.45 9.78
C ALA A 374 21.55 12.59 11.29
N PHE A 375 20.64 12.10 12.14
CA PHE A 375 20.88 12.01 13.58
C PHE A 375 22.16 11.21 13.90
N VAL A 376 22.33 10.02 13.30
CA VAL A 376 23.49 9.15 13.54
C VAL A 376 24.79 9.87 13.17
N ILE A 377 24.84 10.47 11.97
CA ILE A 377 26.01 11.22 11.49
C ILE A 377 26.33 12.37 12.45
N LEU A 378 25.33 13.19 12.82
CA LEU A 378 25.52 14.34 13.70
C LEU A 378 25.98 13.92 15.11
N SER A 379 25.38 12.86 15.65
CA SER A 379 25.73 12.31 16.97
C SER A 379 27.18 11.79 17.02
N ILE A 380 27.65 11.16 15.93
CA ILE A 380 29.05 10.73 15.82
C ILE A 380 29.97 11.96 15.73
N ALA A 381 29.63 12.95 14.91
CA ALA A 381 30.41 14.17 14.72
C ALA A 381 30.59 14.94 16.03
N ILE A 382 29.51 15.14 16.80
CA ILE A 382 29.54 15.80 18.11
C ILE A 382 30.43 15.01 19.09
N SER A 383 30.24 13.69 19.18
CA SER A 383 31.05 12.85 20.09
C SER A 383 32.53 12.89 19.74
N HIS A 384 32.88 12.88 18.44
CA HIS A 384 34.27 12.96 17.98
C HIS A 384 34.92 14.30 18.35
N ARG A 385 34.19 15.43 18.18
CA ARG A 385 34.68 16.75 18.57
C ARG A 385 34.87 16.90 20.08
N ILE A 386 33.90 16.44 20.88
CA ILE A 386 34.03 16.43 22.36
C ILE A 386 35.27 15.62 22.79
N HIS A 387 35.54 14.49 22.10
CA HIS A 387 36.73 13.69 22.39
C HIS A 387 38.02 14.43 22.07
N LYS A 388 38.10 15.14 20.95
CA LYS A 388 39.26 15.88 20.49
C LYS A 388 39.63 17.07 21.44
N GLU A 389 38.62 17.73 22.02
CA GLU A 389 38.84 18.81 23.02
C GLU A 389 39.31 18.29 24.37
N ARG A 390 39.18 16.99 24.63
CA ARG A 390 39.67 16.35 25.85
C ARG A 390 41.15 15.95 25.75
N SER A 391 41.60 15.56 24.54
CA SER A 391 42.98 15.18 24.24
C SER A 391 43.89 16.39 24.19
#